data_2c07bcaef7037178db63a3b9946b8080
#
_entry.id   2c07bcaef7037178db63a3b9946b8080
#
_cell.length_a   1.000
_cell.length_b   1.000
_cell.length_c   1.000
_cell.angle_alpha   90.00
_cell.angle_beta   90.00
_cell.angle_gamma   90.00
#
_symmetry.space_group_name_H-M   'P 1'
#
loop_
_entity.id
_entity.type
_entity.pdbx_description
1 polymer ?
#
loop_
_entity_poly.entity_id
_entity_poly.type
_entity_poly.pdbx_seq_one_letter_code
_entity_poly.pdbx_strand_id
1 'polypeptide(L)'
;MLVSFLECLSSEYKLAHHELTENADRGKDAKDDEKRLHCCEVPERIGVGFGVYPFSIIEPGRNVTTRPLRLKSLRAAWRMRPSHYTGLMDVKRLESNWTGLCERVAEAARRSGREPGDVLIVAVTKLRPAEEVRALVGLGVRDLGENYPQELWRKAEELSDLNVHWHLIGHLQTNKAKKTLPMVRFVHAVDSLKLLRTLNDLAETIPLPPVCLQVNTSGEESKHGWTPREIMDDAEAFAACGRVTVVGLMTMAALGTDAETARPMFAALRRLRDELQTRMGRRLEHLSMGMSNDFEAAVEEGATLVRVGSLIFEGVSG
;
A
#
# COMPACT_ATOMS: atom_id res chain seq x y z
N MET A 1 25.11 8.64 -17.93
CA MET A 1 24.20 9.51 -17.16
C MET A 1 24.04 9.12 -15.69
N LEU A 2 24.13 7.84 -15.31
CA LEU A 2 24.07 7.41 -13.89
C LEU A 2 25.32 7.76 -13.06
N VAL A 3 26.48 7.77 -13.66
CA VAL A 3 27.77 8.08 -12.96
C VAL A 3 27.82 9.53 -12.52
N SER A 4 27.27 10.47 -13.30
CA SER A 4 27.25 11.90 -12.98
C SER A 4 26.28 12.25 -11.84
N PHE A 5 25.26 11.41 -11.60
CA PHE A 5 24.26 11.60 -10.53
C PHE A 5 24.78 11.17 -9.16
N LEU A 6 25.61 10.14 -9.11
CA LEU A 6 26.24 9.67 -7.87
C LEU A 6 27.38 10.60 -7.37
N GLU A 7 28.03 11.32 -8.25
CA GLU A 7 29.04 12.30 -7.92
C GLU A 7 28.45 13.59 -7.33
N CYS A 8 27.24 13.99 -7.78
CA CYS A 8 26.53 15.15 -7.25
C CYS A 8 26.07 14.93 -5.80
N LEU A 9 25.51 13.73 -5.48
CA LEU A 9 25.10 13.38 -4.11
C LEU A 9 26.28 13.27 -3.13
N SER A 10 27.47 12.91 -3.63
CA SER A 10 28.71 12.83 -2.81
C SER A 10 29.23 14.21 -2.43
N SER A 11 29.01 15.24 -3.24
CA SER A 11 29.46 16.61 -3.01
C SER A 11 28.62 17.33 -1.95
N GLU A 12 27.29 17.21 -2.03
CA GLU A 12 26.39 17.83 -1.05
C GLU A 12 26.47 17.17 0.33
N TYR A 13 26.71 15.86 0.39
CA TYR A 13 26.92 15.15 1.64
C TYR A 13 28.20 15.54 2.37
N LYS A 14 29.26 15.90 1.64
CA LYS A 14 30.53 16.39 2.22
C LYS A 14 30.41 17.81 2.77
N LEU A 15 29.61 18.69 2.15
CA LEU A 15 29.36 20.03 2.65
C LEU A 15 28.56 20.02 3.96
N ALA A 16 27.48 19.22 4.02
CA ALA A 16 26.67 19.11 5.24
C ALA A 16 27.43 18.51 6.42
N HIS A 17 28.42 17.63 6.16
CA HIS A 17 29.24 17.02 7.21
C HIS A 17 30.31 17.99 7.74
N HIS A 18 30.78 18.94 6.93
CA HIS A 18 31.77 19.92 7.34
C HIS A 18 31.16 21.00 8.26
N GLU A 19 29.92 21.43 7.98
CA GLU A 19 29.21 22.41 8.82
C GLU A 19 28.78 21.84 10.18
N LEU A 20 28.53 20.52 10.27
CA LEU A 20 28.16 19.86 11.53
C LEU A 20 29.35 19.61 12.45
N THR A 21 30.58 19.53 11.92
CA THR A 21 31.77 19.33 12.73
C THR A 21 32.37 20.64 13.29
N GLU A 22 32.19 21.78 12.60
CA GLU A 22 32.64 23.08 13.11
C GLU A 22 31.77 23.64 14.24
N ASN A 23 30.50 23.25 14.32
CA ASN A 23 29.60 23.67 15.40
C ASN A 23 29.69 22.83 16.68
N ALA A 24 30.37 21.69 16.65
CA ALA A 24 30.56 20.84 17.84
C ALA A 24 31.68 21.29 18.78
N ASP A 25 32.58 22.18 18.32
CA ASP A 25 33.74 22.61 19.08
C ASP A 25 33.59 23.97 19.81
N ARG A 26 32.40 24.61 19.71
CA ARG A 26 32.12 25.91 20.36
C ARG A 26 31.02 25.90 21.41
N GLY A 27 30.90 24.86 22.19
CA GLY A 27 29.82 24.76 23.18
C GLY A 27 30.29 24.41 24.58
N LYS A 28 30.95 25.32 25.27
CA LYS A 28 30.95 25.39 26.74
C LYS A 28 30.32 26.70 27.18
N ASP A 29 29.37 26.55 28.15
CA ASP A 29 28.72 27.61 28.93
C ASP A 29 27.52 28.31 28.27
N ALA A 30 26.29 27.87 28.69
CA ALA A 30 25.26 28.77 29.20
C ALA A 30 24.04 27.96 29.65
N LYS A 31 23.75 28.07 30.91
CA LYS A 31 22.44 27.82 31.54
C LYS A 31 21.56 29.04 31.27
N ASP A 32 20.24 28.77 31.21
CA ASP A 32 19.13 29.72 31.24
C ASP A 32 18.85 30.49 29.92
N ASP A 33 17.84 30.01 29.19
CA ASP A 33 16.71 30.86 28.78
C ASP A 33 15.57 30.03 28.17
N GLU A 34 14.53 29.87 28.92
CA GLU A 34 13.18 29.47 28.50
C GLU A 34 12.49 30.64 27.78
N LYS A 35 11.95 30.42 26.59
CA LYS A 35 11.05 31.27 25.78
C LYS A 35 11.68 31.91 24.53
N ARG A 36 11.40 31.23 23.43
CA ARG A 36 10.93 31.75 22.12
C ARG A 36 11.22 30.78 20.99
N LEU A 37 10.27 29.89 20.74
CA LEU A 37 10.20 29.19 19.46
C LEU A 37 9.30 30.00 18.52
N HIS A 38 9.94 30.80 17.66
CA HIS A 38 9.31 31.33 16.45
C HIS A 38 9.48 30.30 15.34
N CYS A 39 8.38 30.02 14.65
CA CYS A 39 8.34 29.28 13.40
C CYS A 39 9.40 29.73 12.42
N CYS A 40 10.26 28.83 11.95
CA CYS A 40 10.97 28.98 10.69
C CYS A 40 10.20 28.22 9.62
N GLU A 41 9.61 28.96 8.71
CA GLU A 41 9.06 28.46 7.45
C GLU A 41 10.19 27.86 6.61
N VAL A 42 10.02 26.62 6.17
CA VAL A 42 10.89 25.97 5.20
C VAL A 42 10.34 26.26 3.81
N PRO A 43 11.12 26.79 2.86
CA PRO A 43 10.63 27.06 1.52
C PRO A 43 10.43 25.75 0.76
N GLU A 44 9.22 25.62 0.18
CA GLU A 44 8.92 24.64 -0.87
C GLU A 44 9.83 24.89 -2.08
N ARG A 45 10.50 23.87 -2.52
CA ARG A 45 10.82 23.44 -3.90
C ARG A 45 12.15 22.70 -3.93
N ILE A 46 12.04 21.38 -4.16
CA ILE A 46 12.74 20.61 -5.18
C ILE A 46 12.18 19.17 -5.08
N GLY A 47 11.39 18.79 -6.09
CA GLY A 47 10.83 17.46 -6.19
C GLY A 47 11.87 16.49 -6.77
N VAL A 48 12.02 15.38 -6.16
CA VAL A 48 12.08 13.99 -6.65
C VAL A 48 11.95 13.13 -5.37
N GLY A 49 10.72 12.80 -5.00
CA GLY A 49 10.44 12.03 -3.79
C GLY A 49 9.94 10.65 -4.13
N PHE A 50 10.66 9.64 -3.72
CA PHE A 50 10.03 8.35 -3.43
C PHE A 50 9.00 8.59 -2.34
N GLY A 51 7.71 8.52 -2.73
CA GLY A 51 6.60 8.91 -1.87
C GLY A 51 6.45 7.98 -0.67
N VAL A 52 6.92 8.45 0.48
CA VAL A 52 6.45 7.97 1.78
C VAL A 52 5.25 8.86 2.12
N TYR A 53 4.05 8.35 1.93
CA TYR A 53 2.84 9.06 2.37
C TYR A 53 2.69 8.93 3.89
N PRO A 54 2.60 10.03 4.62
CA PRO A 54 2.17 9.99 6.01
C PRO A 54 0.64 9.90 6.05
N PHE A 55 0.10 8.72 6.24
CA PHE A 55 -1.23 8.58 6.82
C PHE A 55 -1.11 8.96 8.31
N SER A 56 -1.36 10.22 8.61
CA SER A 56 -1.45 10.68 9.99
C SER A 56 -2.77 10.21 10.58
N ILE A 57 -2.73 9.12 11.33
CA ILE A 57 -3.76 8.85 12.33
C ILE A 57 -3.44 9.79 13.48
N ILE A 58 -4.30 10.77 13.70
CA ILE A 58 -4.22 11.65 14.88
C ILE A 58 -4.66 10.83 16.09
N GLU A 59 -3.69 10.32 16.85
CA GLU A 59 -3.93 9.91 18.24
C GLU A 59 -3.62 11.11 19.16
N PRO A 60 -4.52 11.53 20.05
CA PRO A 60 -4.22 12.58 21.02
C PRO A 60 -3.38 11.99 22.17
N GLY A 61 -2.14 12.41 22.28
CA GLY A 61 -1.35 12.37 23.51
C GLY A 61 -0.34 11.24 23.68
N ARG A 62 0.73 11.15 22.86
CA ARG A 62 2.04 10.62 23.31
C ARG A 62 3.20 11.29 22.55
N ASN A 63 4.13 11.83 23.30
CA ASN A 63 5.40 12.36 22.80
C ASN A 63 6.24 11.25 22.17
N VAL A 64 6.53 11.36 20.87
CA VAL A 64 7.44 10.47 20.15
C VAL A 64 8.83 11.08 20.15
N THR A 65 9.75 10.52 20.94
CA THR A 65 11.18 10.81 20.84
C THR A 65 11.78 10.00 19.70
N THR A 66 12.12 10.66 18.60
CA THR A 66 12.86 10.06 17.48
C THR A 66 14.34 9.96 17.83
N ARG A 67 14.85 8.73 18.03
CA ARG A 67 16.30 8.47 18.04
C ARG A 67 16.76 8.14 16.61
N PRO A 68 17.84 8.74 16.09
CA PRO A 68 18.37 8.38 14.79
C PRO A 68 19.02 6.98 14.82
N LEU A 69 18.57 6.09 13.95
CA LEU A 69 19.15 4.75 13.77
C LEU A 69 20.51 4.86 13.08
N ARG A 70 21.55 4.33 13.74
CA ARG A 70 22.92 4.29 13.19
C ARG A 70 23.01 3.27 12.03
N LEU A 71 23.45 3.74 10.88
CA LEU A 71 23.64 2.98 9.61
C LEU A 71 24.68 1.83 9.66
N LYS A 72 25.19 1.43 10.83
CA LYS A 72 26.21 0.37 10.95
C LYS A 72 25.66 -1.06 11.10
N SER A 73 24.34 -1.27 11.18
CA SER A 73 23.74 -2.61 11.41
C SER A 73 23.26 -3.34 10.16
N LEU A 74 23.28 -2.73 8.99
CA LEU A 74 22.73 -3.34 7.75
C LEU A 74 23.66 -4.37 7.08
N ARG A 75 24.92 -4.51 7.50
CA ARG A 75 25.85 -5.52 6.94
C ARG A 75 25.89 -6.86 7.71
N ALA A 76 25.25 -6.97 8.85
CA ALA A 76 25.28 -8.17 9.69
C ALA A 76 24.10 -9.14 9.47
N ALA A 77 23.04 -8.76 8.80
CA ALA A 77 21.82 -9.57 8.62
C ALA A 77 21.88 -10.58 7.46
N TRP A 78 22.96 -10.61 6.68
CA TRP A 78 23.08 -11.47 5.48
C TRP A 78 23.71 -12.85 5.72
N ARG A 79 23.82 -13.32 6.96
CA ARG A 79 24.23 -14.70 7.27
C ARG A 79 23.06 -15.51 7.80
N MET A 80 22.04 -15.75 6.99
CA MET A 80 21.05 -16.80 7.26
C MET A 80 21.37 -18.05 6.44
N ARG A 81 21.29 -19.20 7.11
CA ARG A 81 21.54 -20.53 6.52
C ARG A 81 20.52 -20.79 5.41
N PRO A 82 20.90 -21.41 4.29
CA PRO A 82 19.96 -21.77 3.25
C PRO A 82 19.07 -22.93 3.76
N SER A 83 17.78 -22.70 3.93
CA SER A 83 16.79 -23.75 3.97
C SER A 83 16.66 -24.34 2.56
N HIS A 84 16.43 -25.65 2.49
CA HIS A 84 16.49 -26.49 1.29
C HIS A 84 15.52 -26.08 0.17
N TYR A 85 15.80 -24.97 -0.52
CA TYR A 85 15.18 -24.63 -1.80
C TYR A 85 16.28 -24.70 -2.86
N THR A 86 16.25 -25.73 -3.73
CA THR A 86 17.30 -26.06 -4.72
C THR A 86 17.15 -25.26 -6.02
N GLY A 87 16.29 -24.23 -6.08
CA GLY A 87 16.20 -23.26 -7.16
C GLY A 87 16.82 -21.94 -6.70
N LEU A 88 17.87 -21.46 -7.37
CA LEU A 88 18.46 -20.14 -7.11
C LEU A 88 17.44 -19.09 -7.49
N MET A 89 16.89 -18.38 -6.49
CA MET A 89 16.04 -17.21 -6.73
C MET A 89 16.85 -16.10 -7.42
N ASP A 90 16.38 -15.62 -8.56
CA ASP A 90 17.01 -14.51 -9.25
C ASP A 90 16.54 -13.15 -8.69
N VAL A 91 17.28 -12.66 -7.69
CA VAL A 91 17.00 -11.37 -7.05
C VAL A 91 17.15 -10.19 -8.01
N LYS A 92 18.05 -10.27 -8.99
CA LYS A 92 18.22 -9.21 -10.01
C LYS A 92 17.00 -9.13 -10.92
N ARG A 93 16.44 -10.29 -11.27
CA ARG A 93 15.20 -10.37 -12.03
C ARG A 93 14.04 -9.77 -11.24
N LEU A 94 13.91 -10.10 -9.95
CA LEU A 94 12.91 -9.52 -9.06
C LEU A 94 13.02 -7.99 -8.98
N GLU A 95 14.22 -7.45 -8.81
CA GLU A 95 14.49 -6.01 -8.79
C GLU A 95 14.12 -5.34 -10.14
N SER A 96 14.53 -5.95 -11.25
CA SER A 96 14.19 -5.45 -12.60
C SER A 96 12.69 -5.44 -12.83
N ASN A 97 11.97 -6.52 -12.46
CA ASN A 97 10.53 -6.61 -12.61
C ASN A 97 9.81 -5.55 -11.76
N TRP A 98 10.25 -5.37 -10.50
CA TRP A 98 9.67 -4.36 -9.62
C TRP A 98 9.89 -2.94 -10.13
N THR A 99 11.12 -2.60 -10.55
CA THR A 99 11.46 -1.29 -11.11
C THR A 99 10.64 -1.00 -12.36
N GLY A 100 10.59 -1.94 -13.31
CA GLY A 100 9.79 -1.79 -14.51
C GLY A 100 8.30 -1.64 -14.26
N LEU A 101 7.76 -2.33 -13.24
CA LEU A 101 6.37 -2.14 -12.82
C LEU A 101 6.13 -0.72 -12.28
N CYS A 102 7.01 -0.22 -11.41
CA CYS A 102 6.91 1.14 -10.86
C CYS A 102 6.95 2.19 -11.97
N GLU A 103 7.83 2.04 -12.96
CA GLU A 103 7.94 2.94 -14.11
C GLU A 103 6.66 2.95 -14.95
N ARG A 104 6.08 1.78 -15.24
CA ARG A 104 4.83 1.65 -16.00
C ARG A 104 3.64 2.25 -15.25
N VAL A 105 3.52 2.04 -13.93
CA VAL A 105 2.48 2.68 -13.12
C VAL A 105 2.63 4.20 -13.12
N ALA A 106 3.85 4.69 -12.96
CA ALA A 106 4.13 6.13 -12.98
C ALA A 106 3.81 6.76 -14.34
N GLU A 107 4.10 6.06 -15.43
CA GLU A 107 3.77 6.53 -16.77
C GLU A 107 2.25 6.56 -17.03
N ALA A 108 1.52 5.53 -16.63
CA ALA A 108 0.06 5.49 -16.72
C ALA A 108 -0.60 6.61 -15.90
N ALA A 109 -0.08 6.90 -14.69
CA ALA A 109 -0.54 8.02 -13.88
C ALA A 109 -0.35 9.36 -14.62
N ARG A 110 0.84 9.61 -15.18
CA ARG A 110 1.11 10.85 -15.95
C ARG A 110 0.22 10.99 -17.18
N ARG A 111 -0.04 9.87 -17.91
CA ARG A 111 -0.95 9.89 -19.08
C ARG A 111 -2.38 10.31 -18.68
N SER A 112 -2.79 10.02 -17.46
CA SER A 112 -4.10 10.43 -16.92
C SER A 112 -4.07 11.77 -16.17
N GLY A 113 -2.97 12.53 -16.25
CA GLY A 113 -2.83 13.83 -15.58
C GLY A 113 -2.68 13.74 -14.06
N ARG A 114 -2.22 12.59 -13.55
CA ARG A 114 -2.05 12.33 -12.10
C ARG A 114 -0.57 12.23 -11.74
N GLU A 115 -0.27 12.48 -10.48
CA GLU A 115 1.07 12.24 -9.96
C GLU A 115 1.30 10.74 -9.75
N PRO A 116 2.53 10.22 -10.02
CA PRO A 116 2.87 8.81 -9.78
C PRO A 116 2.54 8.34 -8.35
N GLY A 117 2.69 9.25 -7.41
CA GLY A 117 2.41 9.01 -6.02
C GLY A 117 0.93 8.82 -5.65
N ASP A 118 0.00 9.14 -6.52
CA ASP A 118 -1.44 8.92 -6.30
C ASP A 118 -1.85 7.44 -6.42
N VAL A 119 -0.92 6.57 -6.81
CA VAL A 119 -1.18 5.14 -7.02
C VAL A 119 -0.28 4.28 -6.14
N LEU A 120 -0.88 3.57 -5.20
CA LEU A 120 -0.18 2.58 -4.39
C LEU A 120 -0.17 1.21 -5.09
N ILE A 121 1.01 0.61 -5.21
CA ILE A 121 1.16 -0.75 -5.69
C ILE A 121 1.12 -1.71 -4.51
N VAL A 122 0.09 -2.54 -4.45
CA VAL A 122 0.00 -3.66 -3.51
C VAL A 122 0.62 -4.88 -4.20
N ALA A 123 1.77 -5.31 -3.69
CA ALA A 123 2.48 -6.48 -4.22
C ALA A 123 1.79 -7.76 -3.77
N VAL A 124 1.18 -8.49 -4.70
CA VAL A 124 0.42 -9.71 -4.41
C VAL A 124 1.36 -10.89 -4.24
N THR A 125 1.46 -11.38 -3.01
CA THR A 125 2.41 -12.43 -2.61
C THR A 125 1.77 -13.81 -2.43
N LYS A 126 0.49 -13.97 -2.82
CA LYS A 126 -0.19 -15.28 -2.79
C LYS A 126 0.66 -16.35 -3.51
N LEU A 127 0.71 -17.55 -2.94
CA LEU A 127 1.47 -18.69 -3.46
C LEU A 127 3.00 -18.47 -3.52
N ARG A 128 3.54 -17.40 -2.95
CA ARG A 128 4.99 -17.15 -2.89
C ARG A 128 5.55 -17.58 -1.54
N PRO A 129 6.71 -18.24 -1.53
CA PRO A 129 7.39 -18.59 -0.29
C PRO A 129 7.90 -17.34 0.44
N ALA A 130 8.10 -17.44 1.75
CA ALA A 130 8.50 -16.31 2.58
C ALA A 130 9.85 -15.71 2.18
N GLU A 131 10.76 -16.51 1.63
CA GLU A 131 12.06 -16.05 1.14
C GLU A 131 11.93 -15.07 -0.03
N GLU A 132 11.03 -15.33 -0.98
CA GLU A 132 10.76 -14.40 -2.09
C GLU A 132 10.12 -13.11 -1.59
N VAL A 133 9.20 -13.22 -0.63
CA VAL A 133 8.57 -12.06 0.01
C VAL A 133 9.62 -11.23 0.76
N ARG A 134 10.51 -11.88 1.49
CA ARG A 134 11.62 -11.23 2.21
C ARG A 134 12.56 -10.50 1.25
N ALA A 135 12.89 -11.11 0.11
CA ALA A 135 13.70 -10.46 -0.92
C ALA A 135 13.00 -9.21 -1.48
N LEU A 136 11.70 -9.31 -1.78
CA LEU A 136 10.91 -8.18 -2.27
C LEU A 136 10.85 -7.03 -1.24
N VAL A 137 10.67 -7.36 0.05
CA VAL A 137 10.72 -6.37 1.14
C VAL A 137 12.11 -5.74 1.26
N GLY A 138 13.17 -6.51 0.96
CA GLY A 138 14.55 -6.00 0.88
C GLY A 138 14.74 -4.92 -0.20
N LEU A 139 13.93 -4.93 -1.26
CA LEU A 139 13.89 -3.88 -2.30
C LEU A 139 13.09 -2.63 -1.89
N GLY A 140 12.59 -2.58 -0.66
CA GLY A 140 11.84 -1.44 -0.13
C GLY A 140 10.31 -1.56 -0.24
N VAL A 141 9.79 -2.66 -0.78
CA VAL A 141 8.34 -2.90 -0.85
C VAL A 141 7.77 -3.14 0.54
N ARG A 142 6.66 -2.50 0.86
CA ARG A 142 6.03 -2.60 2.19
C ARG A 142 4.58 -3.08 2.14
N ASP A 143 3.84 -2.76 1.09
CA ASP A 143 2.43 -3.06 0.96
C ASP A 143 2.23 -4.38 0.23
N LEU A 144 1.88 -5.43 1.00
CA LEU A 144 1.81 -6.81 0.56
C LEU A 144 0.37 -7.33 0.59
N GLY A 145 -0.08 -7.97 -0.49
CA GLY A 145 -1.43 -8.48 -0.65
C GLY A 145 -1.55 -9.99 -0.53
N GLU A 146 -2.39 -10.47 0.37
CA GLU A 146 -2.75 -11.87 0.50
C GLU A 146 -4.24 -12.13 0.22
N ASN A 147 -4.50 -13.25 -0.47
CA ASN A 147 -5.85 -13.61 -0.88
C ASN A 147 -6.61 -14.40 0.20
N TYR A 148 -5.90 -15.18 0.98
CA TYR A 148 -6.48 -16.08 1.99
C TYR A 148 -6.05 -15.70 3.40
N PRO A 149 -7.00 -15.52 4.34
CA PRO A 149 -6.65 -15.17 5.72
C PRO A 149 -5.64 -16.11 6.37
N GLN A 150 -5.72 -17.41 6.12
CA GLN A 150 -4.80 -18.39 6.72
C GLN A 150 -3.35 -18.22 6.24
N GLU A 151 -3.16 -17.95 4.94
CA GLU A 151 -1.83 -17.66 4.38
C GLU A 151 -1.29 -16.34 4.92
N LEU A 152 -2.16 -15.32 5.05
CA LEU A 152 -1.79 -14.06 5.69
C LEU A 152 -1.31 -14.29 7.12
N TRP A 153 -2.05 -15.06 7.93
CA TRP A 153 -1.63 -15.32 9.32
C TRP A 153 -0.28 -16.01 9.39
N ARG A 154 -0.07 -17.05 8.56
CA ARG A 154 1.20 -17.79 8.51
C ARG A 154 2.36 -16.88 8.13
N LYS A 155 2.20 -16.08 7.06
CA LYS A 155 3.25 -15.16 6.58
C LYS A 155 3.49 -14.00 7.54
N ALA A 156 2.45 -13.45 8.15
CA ALA A 156 2.59 -12.38 9.15
C ALA A 156 3.39 -12.84 10.37
N GLU A 157 3.25 -14.11 10.78
CA GLU A 157 4.05 -14.72 11.84
C GLU A 157 5.49 -14.96 11.38
N GLU A 158 5.67 -15.59 10.21
CA GLU A 158 7.00 -15.96 9.65
C GLU A 158 7.86 -14.75 9.29
N LEU A 159 7.22 -13.61 8.93
CA LEU A 159 7.87 -12.36 8.54
C LEU A 159 7.67 -11.25 9.59
N SER A 160 7.41 -11.61 10.85
CA SER A 160 7.14 -10.67 11.93
C SER A 160 8.30 -9.73 12.28
N ASP A 161 9.52 -10.09 11.85
CA ASP A 161 10.73 -9.26 11.94
C ASP A 161 10.78 -8.14 10.89
N LEU A 162 9.88 -8.15 9.90
CA LEU A 162 9.83 -7.17 8.82
C LEU A 162 8.75 -6.12 9.09
N ASN A 163 9.06 -4.86 8.75
CA ASN A 163 8.07 -3.79 8.76
C ASN A 163 7.29 -3.81 7.44
N VAL A 164 6.16 -4.52 7.41
CA VAL A 164 5.28 -4.66 6.26
C VAL A 164 3.84 -4.29 6.59
N HIS A 165 3.09 -3.90 5.58
CA HIS A 165 1.68 -3.59 5.65
C HIS A 165 0.90 -4.68 4.92
N TRP A 166 0.19 -5.50 5.66
CA TRP A 166 -0.63 -6.55 5.07
C TRP A 166 -1.96 -6.01 4.55
N HIS A 167 -2.30 -6.35 3.32
CA HIS A 167 -3.58 -6.09 2.69
C HIS A 167 -4.32 -7.40 2.47
N LEU A 168 -5.54 -7.52 2.96
CA LEU A 168 -6.41 -8.63 2.59
C LEU A 168 -7.13 -8.26 1.30
N ILE A 169 -6.80 -8.94 0.21
CA ILE A 169 -7.34 -8.64 -1.12
C ILE A 169 -8.39 -9.66 -1.60
N GLY A 170 -8.60 -10.75 -0.87
CA GLY A 170 -9.59 -11.77 -1.16
C GLY A 170 -10.71 -11.84 -0.14
N HIS A 171 -11.64 -12.78 -0.37
CA HIS A 171 -12.84 -12.96 0.43
C HIS A 171 -12.54 -13.21 1.91
N LEU A 172 -13.21 -12.48 2.79
CA LEU A 172 -13.13 -12.62 4.24
C LEU A 172 -14.40 -13.29 4.78
N GLN A 173 -14.28 -14.53 5.24
CA GLN A 173 -15.36 -15.18 5.97
C GLN A 173 -15.57 -14.52 7.34
N THR A 174 -16.83 -14.34 7.76
CA THR A 174 -17.17 -13.65 9.01
C THR A 174 -16.51 -14.28 10.24
N ASN A 175 -16.39 -15.62 10.30
CA ASN A 175 -15.76 -16.35 11.40
C ASN A 175 -14.22 -16.15 11.48
N LYS A 176 -13.59 -15.66 10.41
CA LYS A 176 -12.14 -15.37 10.36
C LYS A 176 -11.83 -13.90 10.62
N ALA A 177 -12.84 -13.02 10.56
CA ALA A 177 -12.66 -11.58 10.65
C ALA A 177 -11.92 -11.16 11.93
N LYS A 178 -12.38 -11.61 13.10
CA LYS A 178 -11.80 -11.26 14.40
C LYS A 178 -10.30 -11.52 14.51
N LYS A 179 -9.81 -12.63 13.93
CA LYS A 179 -8.37 -12.97 13.93
C LYS A 179 -7.58 -12.18 12.87
N THR A 180 -8.20 -11.88 11.72
CA THR A 180 -7.52 -11.28 10.58
C THR A 180 -7.33 -9.77 10.72
N LEU A 181 -8.38 -9.06 11.16
CA LEU A 181 -8.41 -7.60 11.14
C LEU A 181 -7.27 -6.91 11.90
N PRO A 182 -6.81 -7.40 13.08
CA PRO A 182 -5.70 -6.77 13.78
C PRO A 182 -4.34 -6.88 13.05
N MET A 183 -4.23 -7.78 12.07
CA MET A 183 -2.99 -8.05 11.32
C MET A 183 -2.90 -7.25 10.02
N VAL A 184 -4.02 -6.68 9.54
CA VAL A 184 -4.07 -6.05 8.23
C VAL A 184 -4.21 -4.54 8.33
N ARG A 185 -3.55 -3.84 7.42
CA ARG A 185 -3.66 -2.40 7.26
C ARG A 185 -4.88 -2.00 6.43
N PHE A 186 -5.35 -2.90 5.56
CA PHE A 186 -6.43 -2.59 4.62
C PHE A 186 -7.19 -3.86 4.20
N VAL A 187 -8.51 -3.78 4.09
CA VAL A 187 -9.36 -4.85 3.53
C VAL A 187 -9.98 -4.38 2.22
N HIS A 188 -9.64 -5.05 1.11
CA HIS A 188 -10.11 -4.64 -0.22
C HIS A 188 -11.46 -5.24 -0.61
N ALA A 189 -11.83 -6.37 -0.02
CA ALA A 189 -12.92 -7.23 -0.53
C ALA A 189 -14.03 -7.45 0.52
N VAL A 190 -14.64 -6.37 1.00
CA VAL A 190 -15.90 -6.48 1.72
C VAL A 190 -17.01 -6.64 0.68
N ASP A 191 -17.59 -7.82 0.57
CA ASP A 191 -18.40 -8.28 -0.56
C ASP A 191 -19.88 -8.48 -0.22
N SER A 192 -20.30 -8.20 1.00
CA SER A 192 -21.69 -8.39 1.43
C SER A 192 -22.05 -7.53 2.64
N LEU A 193 -23.33 -7.17 2.72
CA LEU A 193 -23.87 -6.46 3.88
C LEU A 193 -23.74 -7.27 5.18
N LYS A 194 -23.83 -8.61 5.08
CA LYS A 194 -23.60 -9.52 6.22
C LYS A 194 -22.19 -9.34 6.79
N LEU A 195 -21.17 -9.33 5.93
CA LEU A 195 -19.78 -9.12 6.35
C LEU A 195 -19.63 -7.72 6.93
N LEU A 196 -20.14 -6.68 6.26
CA LEU A 196 -20.03 -5.29 6.73
C LEU A 196 -20.66 -5.11 8.13
N ARG A 197 -21.83 -5.68 8.39
CA ARG A 197 -22.46 -5.66 9.72
C ARG A 197 -21.60 -6.39 10.76
N THR A 198 -21.07 -7.57 10.40
CA THR A 198 -20.14 -8.28 11.29
C THR A 198 -18.91 -7.44 11.64
N LEU A 199 -18.35 -6.71 10.68
CA LEU A 199 -17.23 -5.79 10.94
C LEU A 199 -17.67 -4.67 11.89
N ASN A 200 -18.85 -4.08 11.67
CA ASN A 200 -19.38 -3.03 12.49
C ASN A 200 -19.57 -3.46 13.97
N ASP A 201 -20.01 -4.70 14.18
CA ASP A 201 -20.15 -5.27 15.53
C ASP A 201 -18.78 -5.55 16.16
N LEU A 202 -17.82 -6.07 15.38
CA LEU A 202 -16.44 -6.30 15.85
C LEU A 202 -15.71 -5.01 16.23
N ALA A 203 -16.05 -3.89 15.62
CA ALA A 203 -15.47 -2.57 15.92
C ALA A 203 -15.69 -2.11 17.37
N GLU A 204 -16.63 -2.71 18.10
CA GLU A 204 -16.82 -2.48 19.54
C GLU A 204 -15.69 -3.05 20.39
N THR A 205 -14.99 -4.07 19.88
CA THR A 205 -14.00 -4.84 20.65
C THR A 205 -12.59 -4.80 20.10
N ILE A 206 -12.42 -4.48 18.83
CA ILE A 206 -11.12 -4.40 18.15
C ILE A 206 -11.05 -3.21 17.19
N PRO A 207 -9.87 -2.59 17.02
CA PRO A 207 -9.69 -1.59 15.97
C PRO A 207 -9.83 -2.23 14.59
N LEU A 208 -10.49 -1.52 13.67
CA LEU A 208 -10.66 -1.99 12.30
C LEU A 208 -9.77 -1.20 11.34
N PRO A 209 -9.19 -1.87 10.33
CA PRO A 209 -8.57 -1.19 9.20
C PRO A 209 -9.64 -0.56 8.30
N PRO A 210 -9.28 0.43 7.47
CA PRO A 210 -10.15 0.92 6.40
C PRO A 210 -10.48 -0.20 5.41
N VAL A 211 -11.68 -0.09 4.78
CA VAL A 211 -12.17 -1.12 3.87
C VAL A 211 -12.67 -0.53 2.54
N CYS A 212 -12.55 -1.30 1.46
CA CYS A 212 -13.30 -1.09 0.23
C CYS A 212 -14.48 -2.07 0.13
N LEU A 213 -15.59 -1.61 -0.46
CA LEU A 213 -16.71 -2.46 -0.83
C LEU A 213 -16.43 -3.07 -2.21
N GLN A 214 -16.60 -4.40 -2.31
CA GLN A 214 -16.37 -5.12 -3.57
C GLN A 214 -17.59 -5.05 -4.46
N VAL A 215 -17.40 -4.59 -5.71
CA VAL A 215 -18.46 -4.49 -6.73
C VAL A 215 -18.14 -5.42 -7.89
N ASN A 216 -19.12 -6.20 -8.29
CA ASN A 216 -19.07 -7.00 -9.51
C ASN A 216 -19.47 -6.14 -10.71
N THR A 217 -18.50 -5.51 -11.36
CA THR A 217 -18.71 -4.74 -12.60
C THR A 217 -18.60 -5.58 -13.86
N SER A 218 -18.16 -6.85 -13.74
CA SER A 218 -18.02 -7.75 -14.90
C SER A 218 -19.31 -8.44 -15.30
N GLY A 219 -20.30 -8.51 -14.40
CA GLY A 219 -21.56 -9.25 -14.63
C GLY A 219 -21.44 -10.77 -14.56
N GLU A 220 -20.25 -11.32 -14.22
CA GLU A 220 -20.06 -12.76 -14.05
C GLU A 220 -20.70 -13.23 -12.74
N GLU A 221 -21.67 -14.16 -12.80
CA GLU A 221 -22.36 -14.69 -11.62
C GLU A 221 -21.44 -15.38 -10.59
N SER A 222 -20.28 -15.86 -11.05
CA SER A 222 -19.29 -16.54 -10.19
C SER A 222 -18.51 -15.58 -9.28
N LYS A 223 -18.63 -14.25 -9.48
CA LYS A 223 -17.89 -13.26 -8.70
C LYS A 223 -18.72 -12.74 -7.53
N HIS A 224 -18.06 -12.69 -6.37
CA HIS A 224 -18.58 -12.06 -5.17
C HIS A 224 -18.66 -10.54 -5.32
N GLY A 225 -19.43 -9.90 -4.45
CA GLY A 225 -19.60 -8.45 -4.38
C GLY A 225 -20.99 -8.02 -4.81
N TRP A 226 -21.29 -6.76 -4.53
CA TRP A 226 -22.55 -6.15 -4.95
C TRP A 226 -22.60 -5.93 -6.46
N THR A 227 -23.74 -6.07 -7.06
CA THR A 227 -24.00 -5.46 -8.37
C THR A 227 -24.02 -3.92 -8.25
N PRO A 228 -23.82 -3.18 -9.35
CA PRO A 228 -23.92 -1.71 -9.32
C PRO A 228 -25.27 -1.18 -8.80
N ARG A 229 -26.35 -1.93 -8.99
CA ARG A 229 -27.67 -1.57 -8.48
C ARG A 229 -27.78 -1.83 -6.98
N GLU A 230 -27.44 -3.03 -6.54
CA GLU A 230 -27.54 -3.41 -5.12
C GLU A 230 -26.72 -2.51 -4.20
N ILE A 231 -25.50 -2.10 -4.61
CA ILE A 231 -24.68 -1.23 -3.78
C ILE A 231 -25.29 0.17 -3.60
N MET A 232 -26.02 0.65 -4.60
CA MET A 232 -26.77 1.90 -4.50
C MET A 232 -28.00 1.76 -3.63
N ASP A 233 -28.69 0.63 -3.70
CA ASP A 233 -29.86 0.33 -2.87
C ASP A 233 -29.46 0.18 -1.38
N ASP A 234 -28.29 -0.37 -1.09
CA ASP A 234 -27.76 -0.58 0.26
C ASP A 234 -27.06 0.66 0.88
N ALA A 235 -27.03 1.82 0.20
CA ALA A 235 -26.29 3.01 0.66
C ALA A 235 -26.68 3.48 2.08
N GLU A 236 -27.95 3.38 2.46
CA GLU A 236 -28.42 3.71 3.82
C GLU A 236 -27.95 2.68 4.85
N ALA A 237 -27.89 1.41 4.48
CA ALA A 237 -27.36 0.35 5.34
C ALA A 237 -25.86 0.53 5.61
N PHE A 238 -25.11 1.06 4.64
CA PHE A 238 -23.69 1.41 4.85
C PHE A 238 -23.54 2.56 5.85
N ALA A 239 -24.41 3.57 5.78
CA ALA A 239 -24.41 4.67 6.74
C ALA A 239 -24.72 4.19 8.15
N ALA A 240 -25.59 3.19 8.31
CA ALA A 240 -25.90 2.56 9.60
C ALA A 240 -24.70 1.77 10.19
N CYS A 241 -23.76 1.31 9.36
CA CYS A 241 -22.52 0.67 9.80
C CYS A 241 -21.41 1.72 10.09
N GLY A 242 -21.74 2.72 10.90
CA GLY A 242 -20.91 3.92 11.13
C GLY A 242 -19.55 3.69 11.79
N ARG A 243 -19.32 2.52 12.41
CA ARG A 243 -18.04 2.15 13.02
C ARG A 243 -17.03 1.61 12.01
N VAL A 244 -17.46 1.25 10.80
CA VAL A 244 -16.58 0.79 9.73
C VAL A 244 -16.17 1.97 8.86
N THR A 245 -14.89 2.17 8.69
CA THR A 245 -14.36 3.21 7.78
C THR A 245 -14.34 2.69 6.35
N VAL A 246 -15.46 2.88 5.62
CA VAL A 246 -15.52 2.60 4.19
C VAL A 246 -14.84 3.74 3.45
N VAL A 247 -13.74 3.45 2.73
CA VAL A 247 -12.91 4.47 2.05
C VAL A 247 -12.92 4.37 0.54
N GLY A 248 -13.61 3.39 -0.03
CA GLY A 248 -13.62 3.24 -1.49
C GLY A 248 -14.34 1.99 -1.98
N LEU A 249 -14.18 1.74 -3.28
CA LEU A 249 -14.70 0.58 -3.97
C LEU A 249 -13.59 -0.29 -4.53
N MET A 250 -13.87 -1.59 -4.70
CA MET A 250 -12.96 -2.55 -5.31
C MET A 250 -13.68 -3.32 -6.41
N THR A 251 -12.98 -3.59 -7.51
CA THR A 251 -13.43 -4.57 -8.52
C THR A 251 -12.28 -5.37 -9.10
N MET A 252 -12.64 -6.46 -9.75
CA MET A 252 -11.77 -7.26 -10.61
C MET A 252 -12.40 -7.36 -11.99
N ALA A 253 -11.63 -7.08 -13.03
CA ALA A 253 -12.08 -7.30 -14.40
C ALA A 253 -12.37 -8.79 -14.66
N ALA A 254 -13.10 -9.08 -15.73
CA ALA A 254 -13.42 -10.46 -16.13
C ALA A 254 -12.13 -11.25 -16.36
N LEU A 255 -12.17 -12.56 -16.09
CA LEU A 255 -10.99 -13.41 -16.26
C LEU A 255 -10.61 -13.49 -17.76
N GLY A 256 -9.31 -13.27 -18.05
CA GLY A 256 -8.79 -13.37 -19.41
C GLY A 256 -9.02 -12.12 -20.28
N THR A 257 -9.55 -11.02 -19.71
CA THR A 257 -9.64 -9.75 -20.44
C THR A 257 -8.27 -9.08 -20.54
N ASP A 258 -8.03 -8.39 -21.65
CA ASP A 258 -6.94 -7.45 -21.81
C ASP A 258 -7.28 -6.07 -21.22
N ALA A 259 -6.32 -5.16 -21.24
CA ALA A 259 -6.45 -3.83 -20.66
C ALA A 259 -7.61 -3.02 -21.26
N GLU A 260 -7.80 -3.05 -22.58
CA GLU A 260 -8.84 -2.26 -23.25
C GLU A 260 -10.24 -2.84 -23.03
N THR A 261 -10.37 -4.16 -22.98
CA THR A 261 -11.63 -4.83 -22.63
C THR A 261 -12.01 -4.60 -21.16
N ALA A 262 -11.02 -4.47 -20.26
CA ALA A 262 -11.25 -4.18 -18.85
C ALA A 262 -11.58 -2.70 -18.57
N ARG A 263 -11.13 -1.76 -19.40
CA ARG A 263 -11.29 -0.30 -19.22
C ARG A 263 -12.74 0.14 -18.93
N PRO A 264 -13.77 -0.32 -19.68
CA PRO A 264 -15.15 0.07 -19.38
C PRO A 264 -15.62 -0.33 -17.98
N MET A 265 -15.11 -1.46 -17.44
CA MET A 265 -15.45 -1.93 -16.08
C MET A 265 -14.85 -1.00 -15.02
N PHE A 266 -13.62 -0.53 -15.24
CA PHE A 266 -12.96 0.41 -14.34
C PHE A 266 -13.62 1.81 -14.39
N ALA A 267 -13.96 2.29 -15.58
CA ALA A 267 -14.72 3.52 -15.75
C ALA A 267 -16.11 3.44 -15.08
N ALA A 268 -16.78 2.28 -15.15
CA ALA A 268 -18.05 2.06 -14.48
C ALA A 268 -17.89 2.11 -12.95
N LEU A 269 -16.83 1.49 -12.39
CA LEU A 269 -16.56 1.56 -10.95
C LEU A 269 -16.27 2.99 -10.49
N ARG A 270 -15.52 3.78 -11.27
CA ARG A 270 -15.26 5.19 -10.96
C ARG A 270 -16.55 6.00 -10.88
N ARG A 271 -17.42 5.89 -11.90
CA ARG A 271 -18.72 6.58 -11.88
C ARG A 271 -19.58 6.17 -10.70
N LEU A 272 -19.62 4.87 -10.43
CA LEU A 272 -20.39 4.34 -9.30
C LEU A 272 -19.86 4.84 -7.96
N ARG A 273 -18.53 4.96 -7.79
CA ARG A 273 -17.93 5.59 -6.61
C ARG A 273 -18.40 7.03 -6.43
N ASP A 274 -18.42 7.82 -7.52
CA ASP A 274 -18.81 9.23 -7.50
C ASP A 274 -20.30 9.41 -7.16
N GLU A 275 -21.15 8.52 -7.65
CA GLU A 275 -22.58 8.49 -7.31
C GLU A 275 -22.80 8.07 -5.86
N LEU A 276 -22.14 6.98 -5.43
CA LEU A 276 -22.29 6.43 -4.07
C LEU A 276 -21.79 7.41 -3.01
N GLN A 277 -20.65 8.07 -3.21
CA GLN A 277 -20.15 9.07 -2.26
C GLN A 277 -21.10 10.25 -2.09
N THR A 278 -21.75 10.68 -3.18
CA THR A 278 -22.78 11.73 -3.15
C THR A 278 -23.98 11.28 -2.32
N ARG A 279 -24.45 10.04 -2.54
CA ARG A 279 -25.59 9.47 -1.82
C ARG A 279 -25.29 9.23 -0.33
N MET A 280 -24.07 8.80 0.00
CA MET A 280 -23.65 8.59 1.38
C MET A 280 -23.27 9.88 2.13
N GLY A 281 -23.09 11.02 1.42
CA GLY A 281 -22.55 12.25 2.01
C GLY A 281 -21.13 12.07 2.58
N ARG A 282 -20.36 11.09 2.06
CA ARG A 282 -19.03 10.69 2.56
C ARG A 282 -18.08 10.50 1.40
N ARG A 283 -16.86 11.00 1.53
CA ARG A 283 -15.82 10.83 0.51
C ARG A 283 -15.34 9.38 0.47
N LEU A 284 -15.26 8.84 -0.76
CA LEU A 284 -14.70 7.52 -1.07
C LEU A 284 -13.42 7.71 -1.91
N GLU A 285 -12.28 7.80 -1.24
CA GLU A 285 -11.02 8.20 -1.87
C GLU A 285 -10.42 7.12 -2.77
N HIS A 286 -10.68 5.84 -2.45
CA HIS A 286 -9.97 4.74 -3.06
C HIS A 286 -10.78 3.97 -4.12
N LEU A 287 -10.07 3.66 -5.21
CA LEU A 287 -10.48 2.69 -6.22
C LEU A 287 -9.40 1.60 -6.25
N SER A 288 -9.74 0.43 -5.68
CA SER A 288 -8.89 -0.75 -5.73
C SER A 288 -9.24 -1.57 -6.96
N MET A 289 -8.51 -1.37 -8.04
CA MET A 289 -8.75 -2.05 -9.33
C MET A 289 -7.46 -2.12 -10.13
N GLY A 290 -7.37 -3.07 -11.05
CA GLY A 290 -6.17 -3.32 -11.84
C GLY A 290 -5.27 -4.40 -11.25
N MET A 291 -4.88 -5.34 -12.12
CA MET A 291 -3.99 -6.47 -11.88
C MET A 291 -2.88 -6.50 -12.93
N SER A 292 -2.07 -7.55 -12.97
CA SER A 292 -0.90 -7.64 -13.85
C SER A 292 -1.19 -7.36 -15.34
N ASN A 293 -2.38 -7.69 -15.84
CA ASN A 293 -2.69 -7.57 -17.27
C ASN A 293 -3.44 -6.27 -17.65
N ASP A 294 -3.94 -5.52 -16.67
CA ASP A 294 -4.88 -4.43 -16.90
C ASP A 294 -4.66 -3.20 -15.99
N PHE A 295 -3.57 -3.21 -15.18
CA PHE A 295 -3.32 -2.12 -14.21
C PHE A 295 -3.11 -0.75 -14.87
N GLU A 296 -2.54 -0.69 -16.08
CA GLU A 296 -2.33 0.59 -16.77
C GLU A 296 -3.66 1.25 -17.11
N ALA A 297 -4.59 0.49 -17.71
CA ALA A 297 -5.95 0.96 -17.97
C ALA A 297 -6.68 1.34 -16.67
N ALA A 298 -6.50 0.56 -15.60
CA ALA A 298 -7.07 0.86 -14.29
C ALA A 298 -6.53 2.18 -13.73
N VAL A 299 -5.21 2.43 -13.83
CA VAL A 299 -4.59 3.69 -13.40
C VAL A 299 -5.14 4.86 -14.19
N GLU A 300 -5.23 4.74 -15.51
CA GLU A 300 -5.80 5.77 -16.37
C GLU A 300 -7.27 6.07 -16.06
N GLU A 301 -8.04 5.06 -15.62
CA GLU A 301 -9.40 5.20 -15.15
C GLU A 301 -9.54 5.62 -13.68
N GLY A 302 -8.43 5.95 -13.00
CA GLY A 302 -8.44 6.54 -11.67
C GLY A 302 -8.18 5.58 -10.52
N ALA A 303 -7.61 4.38 -10.75
CA ALA A 303 -7.18 3.50 -9.66
C ALA A 303 -6.22 4.23 -8.72
N THR A 304 -6.45 4.09 -7.42
CA THR A 304 -5.53 4.55 -6.36
C THR A 304 -4.75 3.38 -5.74
N LEU A 305 -5.25 2.15 -5.95
CA LEU A 305 -4.65 0.91 -5.45
C LEU A 305 -4.65 -0.11 -6.60
N VAL A 306 -3.47 -0.52 -7.08
CA VAL A 306 -3.31 -1.63 -8.03
C VAL A 306 -2.75 -2.85 -7.32
N ARG A 307 -3.17 -4.06 -7.73
CA ARG A 307 -2.81 -5.33 -7.08
C ARG A 307 -2.06 -6.23 -8.06
N VAL A 308 -0.74 -6.16 -8.05
CA VAL A 308 0.10 -6.82 -9.03
C VAL A 308 0.92 -7.95 -8.38
N GLY A 309 0.94 -9.11 -8.98
CA GLY A 309 1.67 -10.28 -8.49
C GLY A 309 2.50 -10.96 -9.58
N SER A 310 1.87 -11.51 -10.61
CA SER A 310 2.57 -12.31 -11.63
C SER A 310 3.73 -11.58 -12.30
N LEU A 311 3.59 -10.31 -12.63
CA LEU A 311 4.67 -9.50 -13.23
C LEU A 311 5.87 -9.33 -12.29
N ILE A 312 5.65 -9.21 -10.97
CA ILE A 312 6.73 -9.03 -10.01
C ILE A 312 7.61 -10.28 -9.95
N PHE A 313 6.99 -11.47 -9.98
CA PHE A 313 7.67 -12.74 -9.76
C PHE A 313 7.94 -13.52 -11.05
N GLU A 314 7.76 -12.91 -12.22
CA GLU A 314 7.98 -13.56 -13.51
C GLU A 314 9.45 -13.92 -13.69
N GLY A 315 9.75 -15.22 -13.88
CA GLY A 315 11.11 -15.73 -14.07
C GLY A 315 12.04 -15.59 -12.86
N VAL A 316 11.49 -15.37 -11.66
CA VAL A 316 12.28 -15.20 -10.40
C VAL A 316 12.70 -16.55 -9.81
N SER A 317 11.81 -17.54 -9.88
CA SER A 317 12.08 -18.91 -9.42
C SER A 317 12.05 -19.84 -10.62
N GLY A 318 13.05 -20.71 -10.75
CA GLY A 318 13.11 -21.77 -11.75
C GLY A 318 12.23 -22.95 -11.39
#